data_f47e2f419f37b7ca52b75560e2caaec3
#
_entry.id   f47e2f419f37b7ca52b75560e2caaec3
#
_cell.length_a   1.000
_cell.length_b   1.000
_cell.length_c   1.000
_cell.angle_alpha   90.00
_cell.angle_beta   90.00
_cell.angle_gamma   90.00
#
_symmetry.space_group_name_H-M   'P 1'
#
loop_
_entity.id
_entity.type
_entity.pdbx_description
1 polymer ?
#
loop_
_entity_poly.entity_id
_entity_poly.type
_entity_poly.pdbx_seq_one_letter_code
_entity_poly.pdbx_strand_id
1 'polypeptide(L)'
;KAGLWGQSCQLVVVTGAVGLAAVLVFAGIKFAHPSLIGRVNPAIELVSFEKLNNAPRMSECRLEPGKGPLSPMCQFGNGELKAVVVGDSHANSVVSAVTAAVSGSVIEMSYTSCSTVLGLKRKADVDDGCKKFNESAVKFIGEKLNDKKVIIVNRASYMLYGQNEEGAYKDIPMAYFDVEFNKPNERLNRQFKTNLINTMCSIVDPSRVYLVRPIPEMGVDVPNTMARALMFGKPAPQISISLEEYHARHKVVWAAQDAAAAQCGVKILDPLPYLCHDGRCWGSKDGRPIYSDDDHLSEFGNKLLVPMFKQVFATSASQ
;
A
#
# COMPACT_ATOMS: atom_id res chain seq x y z
N LYS A 1 58.49 25.09 -22.03
CA LYS A 1 57.96 23.82 -21.44
C LYS A 1 57.54 23.96 -19.97
N ALA A 2 57.20 25.16 -19.49
CA ALA A 2 56.82 25.41 -18.07
C ALA A 2 55.32 25.63 -17.83
N GLY A 3 54.47 25.46 -18.83
CA GLY A 3 53.04 25.82 -18.72
C GLY A 3 52.06 24.70 -18.37
N LEU A 4 52.43 23.43 -18.54
CA LEU A 4 51.45 22.31 -18.38
C LEU A 4 51.36 21.78 -16.93
N TRP A 5 52.39 21.98 -16.10
CA TRP A 5 52.41 21.52 -14.69
C TRP A 5 51.59 22.42 -13.76
N GLY A 6 51.48 23.70 -14.06
CA GLY A 6 50.69 24.65 -13.27
C GLY A 6 49.21 24.45 -13.37
N GLN A 7 48.68 24.09 -14.55
CA GLN A 7 47.25 23.89 -14.78
C GLN A 7 46.74 22.59 -14.14
N SER A 8 47.54 21.52 -14.14
CA SER A 8 47.18 20.25 -13.51
C SER A 8 47.16 20.36 -11.99
N CYS A 9 48.06 21.11 -11.39
CA CYS A 9 48.08 21.32 -9.94
C CYS A 9 46.90 22.19 -9.47
N GLN A 10 46.54 23.21 -10.21
CA GLN A 10 45.34 24.03 -9.92
C GLN A 10 44.05 23.24 -10.04
N LEU A 11 43.93 22.38 -11.02
CA LEU A 11 42.72 21.54 -11.20
C LEU A 11 42.55 20.54 -10.05
N VAL A 12 43.63 19.92 -9.58
CA VAL A 12 43.60 18.98 -8.43
C VAL A 12 43.26 19.69 -7.12
N VAL A 13 43.75 20.89 -6.91
CA VAL A 13 43.44 21.69 -5.70
C VAL A 13 42.01 22.16 -5.70
N VAL A 14 41.46 22.59 -6.86
CA VAL A 14 40.07 23.05 -6.98
C VAL A 14 39.11 21.87 -6.80
N THR A 15 39.37 20.72 -7.43
CA THR A 15 38.49 19.52 -7.26
C THR A 15 38.57 18.98 -5.82
N GLY A 16 39.73 19.00 -5.17
CA GLY A 16 39.89 18.63 -3.78
C GLY A 16 39.12 19.56 -2.84
N ALA A 17 39.17 20.86 -3.05
CA ALA A 17 38.47 21.85 -2.23
C ALA A 17 36.95 21.76 -2.38
N VAL A 18 36.44 21.53 -3.60
CA VAL A 18 35.02 21.34 -3.86
C VAL A 18 34.51 20.03 -3.22
N GLY A 19 35.30 18.96 -3.32
CA GLY A 19 34.99 17.68 -2.66
C GLY A 19 34.94 17.80 -1.15
N LEU A 20 35.91 18.51 -0.53
CA LEU A 20 35.94 18.74 0.91
C LEU A 20 34.76 19.62 1.38
N ALA A 21 34.44 20.67 0.62
CA ALA A 21 33.27 21.51 0.91
C ALA A 21 31.95 20.74 0.83
N ALA A 22 31.77 19.87 -0.16
CA ALA A 22 30.61 19.01 -0.27
C ALA A 22 30.47 18.04 0.92
N VAL A 23 31.58 17.42 1.35
CA VAL A 23 31.60 16.52 2.53
C VAL A 23 31.27 17.29 3.81
N LEU A 24 31.81 18.51 3.99
CA LEU A 24 31.52 19.34 5.15
C LEU A 24 30.07 19.82 5.18
N VAL A 25 29.48 20.12 4.04
CA VAL A 25 28.05 20.48 3.94
C VAL A 25 27.18 19.26 4.28
N PHE A 26 27.50 18.07 3.75
CA PHE A 26 26.78 16.84 4.08
C PHE A 26 26.92 16.44 5.56
N ALA A 27 28.12 16.57 6.13
CA ALA A 27 28.35 16.34 7.56
C ALA A 27 27.60 17.37 8.40
N GLY A 28 27.66 18.66 8.02
CA GLY A 28 26.92 19.73 8.68
C GLY A 28 25.41 19.52 8.67
N ILE A 29 24.84 19.03 7.56
CA ILE A 29 23.43 18.68 7.46
C ILE A 29 23.10 17.49 8.38
N LYS A 30 23.92 16.44 8.42
CA LYS A 30 23.71 15.30 9.33
C LYS A 30 23.79 15.67 10.81
N PHE A 31 24.75 16.53 11.19
CA PHE A 31 24.91 16.97 12.58
C PHE A 31 23.88 18.04 12.98
N ALA A 32 23.42 18.88 12.05
CA ALA A 32 22.41 19.90 12.30
C ALA A 32 20.98 19.35 12.26
N HIS A 33 20.76 18.14 11.76
CA HIS A 33 19.42 17.55 11.61
C HIS A 33 18.59 17.58 12.91
N PRO A 34 19.13 17.26 14.09
CA PRO A 34 18.38 17.39 15.35
C PRO A 34 18.10 18.84 15.76
N SER A 35 18.95 19.79 15.37
CA SER A 35 18.79 21.22 15.71
C SER A 35 17.94 22.00 14.71
N LEU A 36 17.55 21.40 13.59
CA LEU A 36 16.61 21.96 12.61
C LEU A 36 15.16 21.64 12.95
N ILE A 37 14.92 20.65 13.79
CA ILE A 37 13.59 20.32 14.30
C ILE A 37 13.06 21.53 15.07
N GLY A 38 11.89 22.06 14.68
CA GLY A 38 11.28 23.25 15.26
C GLY A 38 11.71 24.58 14.63
N ARG A 39 12.62 24.57 13.62
CA ARG A 39 12.94 25.75 12.81
C ARG A 39 12.21 25.78 11.47
N VAL A 40 11.62 24.67 11.08
CA VAL A 40 10.76 24.55 9.92
C VAL A 40 9.34 24.96 10.31
N ASN A 41 8.60 25.56 9.40
CA ASN A 41 7.19 25.87 9.64
C ASN A 41 6.45 24.61 10.10
N PRO A 42 5.75 24.62 11.25
CA PRO A 42 5.06 23.44 11.82
C PRO A 42 4.12 22.75 10.82
N ALA A 43 3.52 23.49 9.90
CA ALA A 43 2.69 22.91 8.86
C ALA A 43 3.51 22.03 7.88
N ILE A 44 4.73 22.41 7.56
CA ILE A 44 5.63 21.63 6.71
C ILE A 44 6.06 20.36 7.45
N GLU A 45 6.41 20.48 8.74
CA GLU A 45 6.77 19.33 9.56
C GLU A 45 5.63 18.32 9.65
N LEU A 46 4.41 18.78 9.95
CA LEU A 46 3.22 17.95 10.04
C LEU A 46 2.96 17.16 8.76
N VAL A 47 3.01 17.84 7.61
CA VAL A 47 2.74 17.23 6.31
C VAL A 47 3.86 16.26 5.92
N SER A 48 5.13 16.66 6.08
CA SER A 48 6.29 15.84 5.72
C SER A 48 6.41 14.59 6.60
N PHE A 49 6.00 14.68 7.87
CA PHE A 49 6.04 13.55 8.81
C PHE A 49 5.15 12.39 8.35
N GLU A 50 4.02 12.66 7.67
CA GLU A 50 3.12 11.61 7.21
C GLU A 50 3.77 10.64 6.21
N LYS A 51 4.80 11.08 5.48
CA LYS A 51 5.59 10.17 4.64
C LYS A 51 6.28 9.04 5.41
N LEU A 52 6.60 9.27 6.66
CA LEU A 52 7.25 8.31 7.54
C LEU A 52 6.28 7.65 8.53
N ASN A 53 5.04 8.12 8.57
CA ASN A 53 4.02 7.64 9.49
C ASN A 53 3.32 6.37 8.95
N ASN A 54 4.12 5.32 8.73
CA ASN A 54 3.68 4.04 8.19
C ASN A 54 3.25 3.08 9.30
N ALA A 55 2.61 1.98 8.91
CA ALA A 55 2.26 0.90 9.81
C ALA A 55 3.47 0.39 10.62
N PRO A 56 3.30 0.11 11.91
CA PRO A 56 4.39 -0.39 12.74
C PRO A 56 4.92 -1.72 12.19
N ARG A 57 6.24 -1.92 12.29
CA ARG A 57 6.95 -3.13 11.83
C ARG A 57 6.81 -3.41 10.32
N MET A 58 6.45 -2.40 9.52
CA MET A 58 6.18 -2.55 8.09
C MET A 58 7.32 -3.26 7.34
N SER A 59 8.57 -2.87 7.56
CA SER A 59 9.74 -3.47 6.90
C SER A 59 10.09 -4.89 7.39
N GLU A 60 9.66 -5.23 8.61
CA GLU A 60 9.88 -6.56 9.20
C GLU A 60 8.83 -7.55 8.70
N CYS A 61 7.57 -7.11 8.61
CA CYS A 61 6.42 -8.00 8.44
C CYS A 61 6.02 -8.22 6.99
N ARG A 62 6.42 -7.32 6.09
CA ARG A 62 6.12 -7.43 4.67
C ARG A 62 7.15 -8.29 3.94
N LEU A 63 6.69 -9.30 3.22
CA LEU A 63 7.54 -10.13 2.39
C LEU A 63 7.93 -9.37 1.11
N GLU A 64 9.23 -9.29 0.87
CA GLU A 64 9.77 -8.74 -0.36
C GLU A 64 10.10 -9.85 -1.36
N PRO A 65 10.11 -9.56 -2.66
CA PRO A 65 10.50 -10.51 -3.70
C PRO A 65 11.84 -11.21 -3.39
N GLY A 66 11.89 -12.54 -3.55
CA GLY A 66 13.08 -13.34 -3.33
C GLY A 66 13.30 -13.81 -1.89
N LYS A 67 12.42 -13.47 -0.94
CA LYS A 67 12.55 -13.92 0.47
C LYS A 67 11.77 -15.18 0.84
N GLY A 68 11.31 -15.95 -0.14
CA GLY A 68 10.58 -17.19 0.07
C GLY A 68 9.06 -17.05 -0.05
N PRO A 69 8.29 -18.12 0.14
CA PRO A 69 6.87 -18.16 -0.20
C PRO A 69 5.92 -17.69 0.92
N LEU A 70 6.39 -17.56 2.15
CA LEU A 70 5.57 -17.14 3.29
C LEU A 70 6.09 -15.83 3.86
N SER A 71 5.16 -14.93 4.15
CA SER A 71 5.40 -13.72 4.96
C SER A 71 5.91 -14.12 6.35
N PRO A 72 6.64 -13.24 7.05
CA PRO A 72 7.01 -13.42 8.45
C PRO A 72 5.85 -13.73 9.40
N MET A 73 4.60 -13.60 8.97
CA MET A 73 3.38 -13.84 9.78
C MET A 73 3.43 -13.06 11.10
N CYS A 74 3.58 -11.77 10.99
CA CYS A 74 3.65 -10.90 12.16
C CYS A 74 2.33 -10.87 12.92
N GLN A 75 2.40 -11.08 14.22
CA GLN A 75 1.27 -10.90 15.11
C GLN A 75 1.23 -9.47 15.66
N PHE A 76 0.04 -8.87 15.63
CA PHE A 76 -0.27 -7.57 16.19
C PHE A 76 -1.37 -7.70 17.24
N GLY A 77 -1.30 -6.85 18.29
CA GLY A 77 -2.21 -6.96 19.42
C GLY A 77 -1.82 -8.09 20.36
N ASN A 78 -2.64 -8.30 21.38
CA ASN A 78 -2.40 -9.28 22.44
C ASN A 78 -3.64 -10.16 22.69
N GLY A 79 -3.42 -11.35 23.23
CA GLY A 79 -4.51 -12.27 23.57
C GLY A 79 -4.88 -13.22 22.43
N GLU A 80 -6.13 -13.64 22.41
CA GLU A 80 -6.63 -14.63 21.47
C GLU A 80 -6.55 -14.13 20.02
N LEU A 81 -6.07 -14.98 19.11
CA LEU A 81 -6.08 -14.71 17.69
C LEU A 81 -7.50 -14.67 17.14
N LYS A 82 -7.89 -13.58 16.53
CA LYS A 82 -9.24 -13.34 16.00
C LYS A 82 -9.32 -13.29 14.47
N ALA A 83 -8.25 -12.81 13.82
CA ALA A 83 -8.25 -12.65 12.37
C ALA A 83 -6.85 -12.81 11.76
N VAL A 84 -6.85 -13.04 10.45
CA VAL A 84 -5.69 -12.86 9.59
C VAL A 84 -5.97 -11.75 8.58
N VAL A 85 -5.01 -10.85 8.39
CA VAL A 85 -5.00 -9.85 7.33
C VAL A 85 -4.04 -10.32 6.27
N VAL A 86 -4.52 -10.51 5.05
CA VAL A 86 -3.71 -11.02 3.95
C VAL A 86 -3.82 -10.14 2.71
N GLY A 87 -2.72 -9.95 1.99
CA GLY A 87 -2.72 -9.15 0.77
C GLY A 87 -1.35 -8.66 0.34
N ASP A 88 -1.36 -7.49 -0.27
CA ASP A 88 -0.14 -6.79 -0.67
C ASP A 88 0.28 -5.72 0.36
N SER A 89 1.03 -4.71 -0.06
CA SER A 89 1.43 -3.61 0.82
C SER A 89 0.26 -2.83 1.44
N HIS A 90 -0.93 -2.87 0.82
CA HIS A 90 -2.13 -2.27 1.39
C HIS A 90 -2.64 -3.04 2.61
N ALA A 91 -2.52 -4.38 2.63
CA ALA A 91 -2.82 -5.19 3.82
C ALA A 91 -1.90 -4.80 4.98
N ASN A 92 -0.60 -4.67 4.69
CA ASN A 92 0.38 -4.23 5.67
C ASN A 92 0.07 -2.81 6.19
N SER A 93 -0.28 -1.86 5.31
CA SER A 93 -0.55 -0.48 5.73
C SER A 93 -1.80 -0.32 6.62
N VAL A 94 -2.79 -1.22 6.55
CA VAL A 94 -4.03 -1.12 7.34
C VAL A 94 -4.08 -2.04 8.56
N VAL A 95 -3.06 -2.86 8.81
CA VAL A 95 -3.06 -3.86 9.88
C VAL A 95 -3.31 -3.27 11.26
N SER A 96 -2.80 -2.06 11.54
CA SER A 96 -3.02 -1.39 12.83
C SER A 96 -4.47 -0.95 13.02
N ALA A 97 -5.21 -0.58 11.95
CA ALA A 97 -6.66 -0.32 12.04
C ALA A 97 -7.45 -1.58 12.34
N VAL A 98 -7.08 -2.71 11.74
CA VAL A 98 -7.70 -4.01 12.05
C VAL A 98 -7.43 -4.39 13.50
N THR A 99 -6.19 -4.23 13.95
CA THR A 99 -5.80 -4.51 15.35
C THR A 99 -6.56 -3.62 16.35
N ALA A 100 -6.73 -2.35 16.04
CA ALA A 100 -7.48 -1.42 16.86
C ALA A 100 -9.01 -1.68 16.88
N ALA A 101 -9.50 -2.45 15.91
CA ALA A 101 -10.92 -2.78 15.79
C ALA A 101 -11.35 -4.01 16.59
N VAL A 102 -10.42 -4.79 17.13
CA VAL A 102 -10.68 -6.07 17.80
C VAL A 102 -10.09 -6.13 19.20
N SER A 103 -10.77 -6.81 20.10
CA SER A 103 -10.20 -7.24 21.40
C SER A 103 -9.54 -8.59 21.19
N GLY A 104 -8.22 -8.59 20.99
CA GLY A 104 -7.45 -9.80 20.68
C GLY A 104 -6.24 -9.47 19.80
N SER A 105 -5.78 -10.47 19.08
CA SER A 105 -4.66 -10.32 18.14
C SER A 105 -5.04 -10.67 16.70
N VAL A 106 -4.26 -10.14 15.77
CA VAL A 106 -4.35 -10.44 14.34
C VAL A 106 -2.98 -10.87 13.80
N ILE A 107 -2.97 -11.78 12.83
CA ILE A 107 -1.77 -12.11 12.05
C ILE A 107 -1.83 -11.33 10.74
N GLU A 108 -0.71 -10.76 10.33
CA GLU A 108 -0.54 -10.13 9.03
C GLU A 108 0.36 -11.03 8.16
N MET A 109 -0.09 -11.24 6.93
CA MET A 109 0.61 -11.98 5.89
C MET A 109 0.55 -11.14 4.61
N SER A 110 1.65 -10.51 4.23
CA SER A 110 1.67 -9.68 3.03
C SER A 110 2.89 -9.92 2.17
N TYR A 111 2.69 -9.76 0.86
CA TYR A 111 3.76 -9.78 -0.13
C TYR A 111 3.65 -8.53 -1.00
N THR A 112 4.71 -7.73 -1.08
CA THR A 112 4.74 -6.46 -1.83
C THR A 112 4.20 -6.62 -3.24
N SER A 113 3.21 -5.79 -3.58
CA SER A 113 2.57 -5.78 -4.91
C SER A 113 2.10 -7.16 -5.37
N CYS A 114 1.48 -7.95 -4.49
CA CYS A 114 0.95 -9.27 -4.81
C CYS A 114 -0.49 -9.40 -4.33
N SER A 115 -1.45 -9.17 -5.20
CA SER A 115 -2.85 -9.36 -4.86
C SER A 115 -3.16 -10.81 -4.57
N THR A 116 -4.01 -11.06 -3.57
CA THR A 116 -4.41 -12.39 -3.11
C THR A 116 -5.33 -13.08 -4.12
N VAL A 117 -4.73 -13.60 -5.19
CA VAL A 117 -5.43 -14.31 -6.27
C VAL A 117 -4.59 -15.52 -6.69
N LEU A 118 -5.15 -16.72 -6.55
CA LEU A 118 -4.47 -17.97 -6.94
C LEU A 118 -4.11 -17.95 -8.44
N GLY A 119 -2.89 -18.43 -8.73
CA GLY A 119 -2.37 -18.46 -10.09
C GLY A 119 -1.81 -17.13 -10.60
N LEU A 120 -1.98 -16.00 -9.88
CA LEU A 120 -1.43 -14.70 -10.26
C LEU A 120 0.09 -14.72 -10.20
N LYS A 121 0.72 -14.30 -11.28
CA LYS A 121 2.17 -14.12 -11.42
C LYS A 121 2.47 -12.64 -11.61
N ARG A 122 3.60 -12.17 -11.10
CA ARG A 122 4.09 -10.81 -11.32
C ARG A 122 5.23 -10.79 -12.32
N LYS A 123 5.29 -9.76 -13.15
CA LYS A 123 6.41 -9.58 -14.10
C LYS A 123 7.76 -9.39 -13.42
N ALA A 124 7.77 -8.82 -12.23
CA ALA A 124 8.99 -8.54 -11.47
C ALA A 124 9.45 -9.70 -10.59
N ASP A 125 8.71 -10.81 -10.55
CA ASP A 125 9.07 -11.93 -9.69
C ASP A 125 10.10 -12.85 -10.34
N VAL A 126 11.08 -13.24 -9.54
CA VAL A 126 11.91 -14.40 -9.82
C VAL A 126 11.19 -15.61 -9.21
N ASP A 127 11.12 -16.73 -9.95
CA ASP A 127 10.56 -18.00 -9.47
C ASP A 127 9.09 -17.97 -9.03
N ASP A 128 8.22 -17.19 -9.68
CA ASP A 128 6.78 -17.13 -9.39
C ASP A 128 6.45 -16.80 -7.90
N GLY A 129 7.19 -15.90 -7.27
CA GLY A 129 7.10 -15.61 -5.83
C GLY A 129 5.70 -15.26 -5.36
N CYS A 130 4.97 -14.39 -6.08
CA CYS A 130 3.59 -14.02 -5.77
C CYS A 130 2.63 -15.22 -5.85
N LYS A 131 2.74 -16.04 -6.90
CA LYS A 131 1.93 -17.26 -7.04
C LYS A 131 2.15 -18.22 -5.88
N LYS A 132 3.43 -18.49 -5.55
CA LYS A 132 3.80 -19.38 -4.43
C LYS A 132 3.33 -18.82 -3.08
N PHE A 133 3.43 -17.51 -2.88
CA PHE A 133 2.90 -16.85 -1.68
C PHE A 133 1.40 -17.08 -1.55
N ASN A 134 0.62 -16.79 -2.59
CA ASN A 134 -0.84 -16.96 -2.56
C ASN A 134 -1.25 -18.41 -2.30
N GLU A 135 -0.61 -19.39 -2.97
CA GLU A 135 -0.86 -20.82 -2.74
C GLU A 135 -0.57 -21.23 -1.29
N SER A 136 0.55 -20.77 -0.75
CA SER A 136 0.95 -21.06 0.63
C SER A 136 0.06 -20.38 1.65
N ALA A 137 -0.32 -19.11 1.42
CA ALA A 137 -1.19 -18.35 2.32
C ALA A 137 -2.60 -18.95 2.38
N VAL A 138 -3.21 -19.22 1.23
CA VAL A 138 -4.55 -19.83 1.17
C VAL A 138 -4.56 -21.22 1.83
N LYS A 139 -3.54 -22.05 1.55
CA LYS A 139 -3.37 -23.35 2.20
C LYS A 139 -3.23 -23.22 3.73
N PHE A 140 -2.35 -22.33 4.20
CA PHE A 140 -2.14 -22.11 5.63
C PHE A 140 -3.40 -21.62 6.34
N ILE A 141 -4.14 -20.69 5.73
CA ILE A 141 -5.42 -20.20 6.27
C ILE A 141 -6.41 -21.36 6.39
N GLY A 142 -6.55 -22.20 5.35
CA GLY A 142 -7.45 -23.34 5.36
C GLY A 142 -7.08 -24.41 6.39
N GLU A 143 -5.80 -24.68 6.62
CA GLU A 143 -5.33 -25.72 7.53
C GLU A 143 -5.19 -25.28 8.99
N LYS A 144 -4.79 -24.01 9.23
CA LYS A 144 -4.37 -23.54 10.56
C LYS A 144 -5.24 -22.40 11.12
N LEU A 145 -5.96 -21.68 10.27
CA LEU A 145 -6.75 -20.51 10.63
C LEU A 145 -8.20 -20.61 10.14
N ASN A 146 -8.69 -21.81 9.93
CA ASN A 146 -10.01 -22.09 9.34
C ASN A 146 -11.21 -21.60 10.19
N ASP A 147 -10.98 -21.30 11.47
CA ASP A 147 -11.97 -20.73 12.40
C ASP A 147 -11.85 -19.20 12.56
N LYS A 148 -10.83 -18.57 11.95
CA LYS A 148 -10.55 -17.13 12.11
C LYS A 148 -11.24 -16.31 11.00
N LYS A 149 -11.42 -15.01 11.25
CA LYS A 149 -11.82 -14.06 10.20
C LYS A 149 -10.65 -13.83 9.25
N VAL A 150 -10.93 -13.76 7.96
CA VAL A 150 -9.93 -13.48 6.91
C VAL A 150 -10.25 -12.14 6.29
N ILE A 151 -9.34 -11.17 6.39
CA ILE A 151 -9.51 -9.83 5.84
C ILE A 151 -8.51 -9.68 4.69
N ILE A 152 -9.02 -9.46 3.48
CA ILE A 152 -8.19 -9.37 2.27
C ILE A 152 -8.17 -7.93 1.79
N VAL A 153 -6.95 -7.36 1.70
CA VAL A 153 -6.73 -5.97 1.29
C VAL A 153 -5.66 -5.92 0.22
N ASN A 154 -6.00 -5.40 -0.96
CA ASN A 154 -5.10 -5.40 -2.11
C ASN A 154 -5.21 -4.10 -2.94
N ARG A 155 -4.08 -3.65 -3.50
CA ARG A 155 -4.04 -2.71 -4.63
C ARG A 155 -4.25 -3.46 -5.95
N ALA A 156 -5.40 -4.12 -6.10
CA ALA A 156 -5.62 -5.06 -7.21
C ALA A 156 -5.64 -4.40 -8.59
N SER A 157 -6.05 -3.13 -8.70
CA SER A 157 -6.04 -2.40 -9.97
C SER A 157 -4.62 -2.15 -10.50
N TYR A 158 -3.62 -2.07 -9.63
CA TYR A 158 -2.22 -2.02 -10.03
C TYR A 158 -1.78 -3.27 -10.83
N MET A 159 -2.30 -4.43 -10.49
CA MET A 159 -2.01 -5.68 -11.21
C MET A 159 -2.51 -5.64 -12.65
N LEU A 160 -3.66 -5.01 -12.88
CA LEU A 160 -4.36 -4.98 -14.17
C LEU A 160 -3.96 -3.78 -15.04
N TYR A 161 -3.62 -2.66 -14.43
CA TYR A 161 -3.46 -1.37 -15.13
C TYR A 161 -2.13 -0.67 -14.83
N GLY A 162 -1.30 -1.21 -13.93
CA GLY A 162 -0.06 -0.55 -13.53
C GLY A 162 -0.31 0.65 -12.61
N GLN A 163 0.69 1.51 -12.52
CA GLN A 163 0.62 2.76 -11.77
C GLN A 163 -0.41 3.71 -12.38
N ASN A 164 -1.03 4.55 -11.55
CA ASN A 164 -1.86 5.66 -11.99
C ASN A 164 -1.12 7.01 -11.95
N GLU A 165 0.05 7.05 -11.32
CA GLU A 165 0.96 8.18 -11.35
C GLU A 165 1.66 8.27 -12.72
N GLU A 166 2.03 9.49 -13.10
CA GLU A 166 2.86 9.68 -14.30
C GLU A 166 4.22 8.99 -14.13
N GLY A 167 4.57 8.13 -15.08
CA GLY A 167 5.83 7.39 -15.05
C GLY A 167 5.89 6.20 -15.99
N ALA A 168 6.98 5.46 -15.92
CA ALA A 168 7.31 4.36 -16.84
C ALA A 168 6.35 3.16 -16.77
N TYR A 169 5.61 3.01 -15.67
CA TYR A 169 4.70 1.87 -15.45
C TYR A 169 3.21 2.26 -15.50
N LYS A 170 2.91 3.49 -15.95
CA LYS A 170 1.53 3.93 -16.14
C LYS A 170 0.87 3.09 -17.24
N ASP A 171 -0.33 2.61 -16.96
CA ASP A 171 -1.14 1.80 -17.89
C ASP A 171 -0.45 0.51 -18.40
N ILE A 172 0.51 -0.04 -17.64
CA ILE A 172 1.17 -1.30 -17.96
C ILE A 172 0.78 -2.34 -16.90
N PRO A 173 0.06 -3.43 -17.27
CA PRO A 173 -0.25 -4.51 -16.34
C PRO A 173 1.02 -5.06 -15.68
N MET A 174 0.99 -5.21 -14.35
CA MET A 174 2.13 -5.69 -13.57
C MET A 174 2.06 -7.20 -13.30
N ALA A 175 0.94 -7.83 -13.65
CA ALA A 175 0.71 -9.25 -13.43
C ALA A 175 0.15 -9.95 -14.68
N TYR A 176 0.20 -11.27 -14.63
CA TYR A 176 -0.33 -12.17 -15.66
C TYR A 176 -0.70 -13.53 -15.03
N PHE A 177 -1.40 -14.37 -15.78
CA PHE A 177 -1.69 -15.76 -15.42
C PHE A 177 -0.96 -16.75 -16.32
N ASP A 178 -1.10 -16.57 -17.61
CA ASP A 178 -0.52 -17.43 -18.66
C ASP A 178 0.41 -16.66 -19.62
N VAL A 179 0.01 -15.44 -20.01
CA VAL A 179 0.74 -14.59 -20.96
C VAL A 179 0.81 -13.16 -20.41
N GLU A 180 1.98 -12.54 -20.55
CA GLU A 180 2.19 -11.14 -20.20
C GLU A 180 1.57 -10.19 -21.24
N PHE A 181 1.05 -9.07 -20.75
CA PHE A 181 0.48 -7.99 -21.56
C PHE A 181 1.20 -6.67 -21.28
N ASN A 182 1.49 -5.89 -22.33
CA ASN A 182 2.12 -4.57 -22.20
C ASN A 182 1.10 -3.41 -22.21
N LYS A 183 -0.18 -3.74 -22.23
CA LYS A 183 -1.31 -2.79 -22.14
C LYS A 183 -2.47 -3.46 -21.41
N PRO A 184 -3.39 -2.70 -20.79
CA PRO A 184 -4.63 -3.25 -20.24
C PRO A 184 -5.31 -4.16 -21.25
N ASN A 185 -5.77 -5.32 -20.82
CA ASN A 185 -6.25 -6.37 -21.70
C ASN A 185 -7.47 -7.10 -21.13
N GLU A 186 -8.51 -7.27 -21.95
CA GLU A 186 -9.77 -7.92 -21.53
C GLU A 186 -9.60 -9.41 -21.18
N ARG A 187 -8.60 -10.10 -21.76
CA ARG A 187 -8.28 -11.48 -21.36
C ARG A 187 -7.75 -11.50 -19.93
N LEU A 188 -6.82 -10.60 -19.60
CA LEU A 188 -6.30 -10.48 -18.24
C LEU A 188 -7.41 -10.12 -17.26
N ASN A 189 -8.28 -9.18 -17.60
CA ASN A 189 -9.44 -8.80 -16.76
C ASN A 189 -10.36 -9.99 -16.47
N ARG A 190 -10.68 -10.79 -17.49
CA ARG A 190 -11.50 -12.01 -17.33
C ARG A 190 -10.78 -13.07 -16.48
N GLN A 191 -9.49 -13.30 -16.71
CA GLN A 191 -8.69 -14.23 -15.92
C GLN A 191 -8.63 -13.79 -14.47
N PHE A 192 -8.39 -12.50 -14.20
CA PHE A 192 -8.38 -11.94 -12.85
C PHE A 192 -9.73 -12.19 -12.16
N LYS A 193 -10.84 -11.82 -12.80
CA LYS A 193 -12.19 -12.03 -12.24
C LYS A 193 -12.42 -13.50 -11.89
N THR A 194 -12.17 -14.43 -12.83
CA THR A 194 -12.38 -15.87 -12.62
C THR A 194 -11.51 -16.39 -11.48
N ASN A 195 -10.23 -16.04 -11.47
CA ASN A 195 -9.30 -16.53 -10.45
C ASN A 195 -9.55 -15.92 -9.07
N LEU A 196 -9.98 -14.63 -8.99
CA LEU A 196 -10.41 -14.04 -7.74
C LEU A 196 -11.60 -14.80 -7.15
N ILE A 197 -12.65 -15.05 -7.94
CA ILE A 197 -13.82 -15.82 -7.50
C ILE A 197 -13.38 -17.19 -7.01
N ASN A 198 -12.62 -17.93 -7.82
CA ASN A 198 -12.14 -19.27 -7.47
C ASN A 198 -11.32 -19.24 -6.18
N THR A 199 -10.46 -18.23 -6.00
CA THR A 199 -9.67 -18.05 -4.77
C THR A 199 -10.58 -17.88 -3.57
N MET A 200 -11.55 -16.98 -3.66
CA MET A 200 -12.46 -16.69 -2.55
C MET A 200 -13.35 -17.91 -2.21
N CYS A 201 -13.83 -18.62 -3.21
CA CYS A 201 -14.63 -19.84 -3.03
C CYS A 201 -13.82 -21.03 -2.49
N SER A 202 -12.49 -21.03 -2.66
CA SER A 202 -11.63 -22.10 -2.17
C SER A 202 -11.26 -22.00 -0.68
N ILE A 203 -11.48 -20.85 -0.06
CA ILE A 203 -11.29 -20.66 1.38
C ILE A 203 -12.36 -21.45 2.13
N VAL A 204 -11.97 -22.26 3.10
CA VAL A 204 -12.81 -23.27 3.76
C VAL A 204 -14.19 -22.79 4.23
N ASP A 205 -14.27 -21.54 4.71
CA ASP A 205 -15.54 -20.91 5.06
C ASP A 205 -15.58 -19.49 4.49
N PRO A 206 -16.05 -19.30 3.25
CA PRO A 206 -16.12 -17.98 2.61
C PRO A 206 -16.93 -16.95 3.40
N SER A 207 -17.87 -17.36 4.25
CA SER A 207 -18.65 -16.44 5.10
C SER A 207 -17.80 -15.69 6.14
N ARG A 208 -16.59 -16.17 6.39
CA ARG A 208 -15.59 -15.52 7.27
C ARG A 208 -14.63 -14.62 6.54
N VAL A 209 -14.70 -14.59 5.20
CA VAL A 209 -13.84 -13.77 4.34
C VAL A 209 -14.45 -12.40 4.13
N TYR A 210 -13.64 -11.38 4.33
CA TYR A 210 -13.98 -9.98 4.11
C TYR A 210 -13.05 -9.39 3.07
N LEU A 211 -13.60 -9.01 1.91
CA LEU A 211 -12.86 -8.32 0.86
C LEU A 211 -13.01 -6.82 1.04
N VAL A 212 -11.90 -6.13 1.22
CA VAL A 212 -11.88 -4.66 1.24
C VAL A 212 -11.90 -4.14 -0.19
N ARG A 213 -12.82 -3.22 -0.51
CA ARG A 213 -12.80 -2.47 -1.77
C ARG A 213 -11.46 -1.74 -1.90
N PRO A 214 -10.98 -1.47 -3.13
CA PRO A 214 -9.74 -0.74 -3.31
C PRO A 214 -9.72 0.57 -2.54
N ILE A 215 -8.62 0.84 -1.86
CA ILE A 215 -8.34 2.16 -1.28
C ILE A 215 -8.13 3.15 -2.43
N PRO A 216 -8.69 4.38 -2.38
CA PRO A 216 -8.47 5.38 -3.43
C PRO A 216 -6.98 5.67 -3.66
N GLU A 217 -6.56 5.69 -4.93
CA GLU A 217 -5.20 5.99 -5.35
C GLU A 217 -5.15 7.45 -5.84
N MET A 218 -4.35 8.32 -5.20
CA MET A 218 -4.37 9.77 -5.45
C MET A 218 -3.62 10.19 -6.73
N GLY A 219 -2.80 9.30 -7.31
CA GLY A 219 -2.03 9.58 -8.53
C GLY A 219 -0.89 10.59 -8.36
N VAL A 220 -0.68 11.08 -7.14
CA VAL A 220 0.45 11.94 -6.75
C VAL A 220 0.84 11.66 -5.31
N ASP A 221 2.13 11.73 -4.99
CA ASP A 221 2.63 11.64 -3.61
C ASP A 221 2.05 12.80 -2.78
N VAL A 222 1.07 12.49 -1.94
CA VAL A 222 0.27 13.47 -1.21
C VAL A 222 1.12 14.30 -0.24
N PRO A 223 1.91 13.70 0.68
CA PRO A 223 2.75 14.47 1.60
C PRO A 223 3.77 15.34 0.88
N ASN A 224 4.48 14.80 -0.12
CA ASN A 224 5.49 15.55 -0.86
C ASN A 224 4.87 16.72 -1.65
N THR A 225 3.72 16.51 -2.27
CA THR A 225 3.04 17.56 -3.03
C THR A 225 2.59 18.71 -2.14
N MET A 226 2.02 18.39 -0.97
CA MET A 226 1.59 19.39 0.01
C MET A 226 2.79 20.10 0.65
N ALA A 227 3.81 19.35 1.09
CA ALA A 227 5.03 19.91 1.70
C ALA A 227 5.74 20.84 0.74
N ARG A 228 5.89 20.45 -0.52
CA ARG A 228 6.53 21.28 -1.56
C ARG A 228 5.81 22.61 -1.75
N ALA A 229 4.48 22.63 -1.80
CA ALA A 229 3.74 23.88 -1.91
C ALA A 229 4.03 24.79 -0.71
N LEU A 230 3.96 24.27 0.52
CA LEU A 230 4.25 25.01 1.74
C LEU A 230 5.69 25.55 1.79
N MET A 231 6.68 24.77 1.33
CA MET A 231 8.08 25.20 1.26
C MET A 231 8.29 26.38 0.32
N PHE A 232 7.47 26.50 -0.73
CA PHE A 232 7.47 27.66 -1.64
C PHE A 232 6.52 28.77 -1.21
N GLY A 233 6.07 28.79 0.04
CA GLY A 233 5.17 29.83 0.57
C GLY A 233 3.76 29.79 -0.02
N LYS A 234 3.35 28.71 -0.66
CA LYS A 234 2.00 28.52 -1.19
C LYS A 234 1.15 27.75 -0.19
N PRO A 235 -0.19 27.94 -0.18
CA PRO A 235 -1.06 27.09 0.61
C PRO A 235 -0.94 25.63 0.16
N ALA A 236 -1.09 24.68 1.11
CA ALA A 236 -1.13 23.27 0.78
C ALA A 236 -2.32 22.97 -0.15
N PRO A 237 -2.12 22.31 -1.29
CA PRO A 237 -3.19 21.96 -2.19
C PRO A 237 -4.11 20.92 -1.57
N GLN A 238 -5.41 21.01 -1.88
CA GLN A 238 -6.37 19.95 -1.59
C GLN A 238 -6.27 18.87 -2.67
N ILE A 239 -5.61 17.77 -2.36
CA ILE A 239 -5.45 16.65 -3.27
C ILE A 239 -6.67 15.75 -3.13
N SER A 240 -7.28 15.38 -4.25
CA SER A 240 -8.44 14.50 -4.29
C SER A 240 -8.67 13.93 -5.68
N ILE A 241 -9.35 12.81 -5.77
CA ILE A 241 -9.89 12.25 -7.01
C ILE A 241 -11.42 12.25 -6.94
N SER A 242 -12.11 12.32 -8.07
CA SER A 242 -13.56 12.17 -8.10
C SER A 242 -13.97 10.71 -7.88
N LEU A 243 -15.19 10.48 -7.40
CA LEU A 243 -15.75 9.12 -7.33
C LEU A 243 -15.85 8.48 -8.72
N GLU A 244 -16.05 9.28 -9.77
CA GLU A 244 -16.07 8.80 -11.15
C GLU A 244 -14.69 8.23 -11.56
N GLU A 245 -13.61 8.97 -11.32
CA GLU A 245 -12.22 8.51 -11.57
C GLU A 245 -11.91 7.26 -10.76
N TYR A 246 -12.29 7.22 -9.49
CA TYR A 246 -12.14 6.06 -8.63
C TYR A 246 -12.85 4.84 -9.22
N HIS A 247 -14.14 4.95 -9.54
CA HIS A 247 -14.91 3.82 -10.08
C HIS A 247 -14.42 3.39 -11.46
N ALA A 248 -14.01 4.33 -12.32
CA ALA A 248 -13.45 4.00 -13.63
C ALA A 248 -12.18 3.12 -13.49
N ARG A 249 -11.27 3.50 -12.59
CA ARG A 249 -10.03 2.73 -12.34
C ARG A 249 -10.30 1.36 -11.74
N HIS A 250 -11.23 1.26 -10.82
CA HIS A 250 -11.47 0.03 -10.05
C HIS A 250 -12.62 -0.85 -10.57
N LYS A 251 -13.24 -0.50 -11.70
CA LYS A 251 -14.43 -1.17 -12.25
C LYS A 251 -14.32 -2.70 -12.32
N VAL A 252 -13.21 -3.22 -12.83
CA VAL A 252 -13.01 -4.67 -12.98
C VAL A 252 -12.86 -5.35 -11.62
N VAL A 253 -12.14 -4.72 -10.70
CA VAL A 253 -11.93 -5.24 -9.33
C VAL A 253 -13.27 -5.27 -8.58
N TRP A 254 -14.07 -4.22 -8.66
CA TRP A 254 -15.41 -4.16 -8.07
C TRP A 254 -16.29 -5.28 -8.60
N ALA A 255 -16.38 -5.42 -9.91
CA ALA A 255 -17.20 -6.47 -10.54
C ALA A 255 -16.73 -7.90 -10.18
N ALA A 256 -15.42 -8.09 -9.94
CA ALA A 256 -14.88 -9.36 -9.50
C ALA A 256 -15.24 -9.64 -8.03
N GLN A 257 -15.13 -8.63 -7.16
CA GLN A 257 -15.50 -8.73 -5.74
C GLN A 257 -16.99 -8.95 -5.55
N ASP A 258 -17.85 -8.24 -6.31
CA ASP A 258 -19.31 -8.44 -6.28
C ASP A 258 -19.67 -9.87 -6.70
N ALA A 259 -19.04 -10.38 -7.75
CA ALA A 259 -19.27 -11.74 -8.20
C ALA A 259 -18.82 -12.79 -7.18
N ALA A 260 -17.68 -12.57 -6.50
CA ALA A 260 -17.23 -13.45 -5.43
C ALA A 260 -18.21 -13.41 -4.23
N ALA A 261 -18.71 -12.24 -3.86
CA ALA A 261 -19.71 -12.11 -2.80
C ALA A 261 -20.99 -12.87 -3.15
N ALA A 262 -21.49 -12.70 -4.39
CA ALA A 262 -22.71 -13.37 -4.84
C ALA A 262 -22.55 -14.89 -4.96
N GLN A 263 -21.39 -15.39 -5.38
CA GLN A 263 -21.18 -16.82 -5.64
C GLN A 263 -20.73 -17.60 -4.42
N CYS A 264 -19.91 -17.00 -3.56
CA CYS A 264 -19.27 -17.69 -2.44
C CYS A 264 -19.74 -17.20 -1.07
N GLY A 265 -20.49 -16.10 -1.00
CA GLY A 265 -20.94 -15.53 0.28
C GLY A 265 -19.87 -14.78 1.06
N VAL A 266 -18.75 -14.41 0.42
CA VAL A 266 -17.76 -13.50 1.04
C VAL A 266 -18.38 -12.13 1.28
N LYS A 267 -17.90 -11.43 2.30
CA LYS A 267 -18.44 -10.12 2.70
C LYS A 267 -17.57 -9.00 2.14
N ILE A 268 -18.21 -7.89 1.79
CA ILE A 268 -17.51 -6.71 1.29
C ILE A 268 -17.37 -5.67 2.39
N LEU A 269 -16.20 -5.07 2.51
CA LEU A 269 -15.93 -3.88 3.31
C LEU A 269 -15.63 -2.71 2.39
N ASP A 270 -16.37 -1.62 2.55
CA ASP A 270 -16.24 -0.44 1.70
C ASP A 270 -15.55 0.71 2.47
N PRO A 271 -14.33 1.14 2.06
CA PRO A 271 -13.64 2.25 2.69
C PRO A 271 -14.16 3.64 2.26
N LEU A 272 -14.94 3.72 1.18
CA LEU A 272 -15.37 5.01 0.62
C LEU A 272 -16.11 5.90 1.61
N PRO A 273 -17.04 5.41 2.46
CA PRO A 273 -17.72 6.25 3.45
C PRO A 273 -16.79 6.91 4.47
N TYR A 274 -15.57 6.42 4.61
CA TYR A 274 -14.58 6.91 5.57
C TYR A 274 -13.52 7.83 4.93
N LEU A 275 -13.29 7.69 3.61
CA LEU A 275 -12.25 8.39 2.87
C LEU A 275 -12.79 9.39 1.85
N CYS A 276 -14.09 9.30 1.53
CA CYS A 276 -14.70 10.10 0.47
C CYS A 276 -15.95 10.81 0.98
N HIS A 277 -16.15 12.04 0.54
CA HIS A 277 -17.36 12.84 0.77
C HIS A 277 -17.52 13.85 -0.37
N ASP A 278 -18.71 14.38 -0.56
CA ASP A 278 -19.03 15.39 -1.57
C ASP A 278 -18.60 14.98 -3.01
N GLY A 279 -18.77 13.69 -3.35
CA GLY A 279 -18.42 13.17 -4.66
C GLY A 279 -16.93 13.00 -4.93
N ARG A 280 -16.07 13.14 -3.92
CA ARG A 280 -14.60 13.06 -4.04
C ARG A 280 -14.00 12.22 -2.92
N CYS A 281 -12.88 11.54 -3.24
CA CYS A 281 -12.01 10.91 -2.26
C CYS A 281 -10.82 11.82 -2.00
N TRP A 282 -10.52 12.06 -0.72
CA TRP A 282 -9.59 13.11 -0.29
C TRP A 282 -8.24 12.52 0.13
N GLY A 283 -7.16 13.17 -0.28
CA GLY A 283 -5.79 12.83 0.10
C GLY A 283 -5.37 13.35 1.47
N SER A 284 -6.15 14.30 2.02
CA SER A 284 -5.86 14.93 3.32
C SER A 284 -7.14 15.23 4.10
N LYS A 285 -7.01 15.31 5.41
CA LYS A 285 -8.08 15.73 6.34
C LYS A 285 -7.54 16.83 7.26
N ASP A 286 -8.24 17.93 7.35
CA ASP A 286 -7.88 19.09 8.19
C ASP A 286 -6.44 19.58 7.96
N GLY A 287 -5.99 19.60 6.69
CA GLY A 287 -4.65 20.01 6.29
C GLY A 287 -3.54 18.99 6.53
N ARG A 288 -3.87 17.79 7.03
CA ARG A 288 -2.94 16.69 7.27
C ARG A 288 -3.13 15.58 6.24
N PRO A 289 -2.09 15.08 5.55
CA PRO A 289 -2.20 13.94 4.66
C PRO A 289 -2.77 12.71 5.37
N ILE A 290 -3.64 11.96 4.70
CA ILE A 290 -4.09 10.65 5.18
C ILE A 290 -3.35 9.51 4.47
N TYR A 291 -2.42 9.85 3.58
CA TYR A 291 -1.54 8.93 2.85
C TYR A 291 -0.09 9.19 3.25
N SER A 292 0.74 8.15 3.16
CA SER A 292 2.20 8.25 3.28
C SER A 292 2.89 8.45 1.92
N ASP A 293 2.19 8.17 0.82
CA ASP A 293 2.59 8.41 -0.56
C ASP A 293 1.36 8.74 -1.43
N ASP A 294 1.20 8.08 -2.58
CA ASP A 294 0.07 8.27 -3.50
C ASP A 294 -1.09 7.30 -3.27
N ASP A 295 -0.84 6.16 -2.60
CA ASP A 295 -1.82 5.07 -2.46
C ASP A 295 -1.84 4.36 -1.10
N HIS A 296 -0.76 4.41 -0.32
CA HIS A 296 -0.72 3.81 1.01
C HIS A 296 -1.23 4.78 2.07
N LEU A 297 -2.22 4.37 2.85
CA LEU A 297 -2.66 5.16 3.99
C LEU A 297 -1.55 5.28 5.04
N SER A 298 -1.36 6.50 5.56
CA SER A 298 -0.55 6.72 6.77
C SER A 298 -1.28 6.16 8.00
N GLU A 299 -0.58 6.06 9.14
CA GLU A 299 -1.24 5.67 10.42
C GLU A 299 -2.34 6.65 10.83
N PHE A 300 -2.26 7.91 10.41
CA PHE A 300 -3.35 8.86 10.62
C PHE A 300 -4.56 8.53 9.76
N GLY A 301 -4.36 8.27 8.46
CA GLY A 301 -5.43 7.88 7.54
C GLY A 301 -6.02 6.51 7.86
N ASN A 302 -5.18 5.57 8.23
CA ASN A 302 -5.55 4.22 8.62
C ASN A 302 -6.57 4.20 9.77
N LYS A 303 -6.41 5.06 10.79
CA LYS A 303 -7.35 5.19 11.91
C LYS A 303 -8.77 5.54 11.48
N LEU A 304 -8.96 6.16 10.31
CA LEU A 304 -10.28 6.44 9.77
C LEU A 304 -11.06 5.17 9.41
N LEU A 305 -10.34 4.06 9.15
CA LEU A 305 -10.95 2.77 8.78
C LEU A 305 -11.29 1.88 9.97
N VAL A 306 -10.90 2.23 11.20
CA VAL A 306 -11.24 1.45 12.41
C VAL A 306 -12.73 1.14 12.51
N PRO A 307 -13.66 2.08 12.29
CA PRO A 307 -15.10 1.78 12.34
C PRO A 307 -15.56 0.76 11.28
N MET A 308 -14.95 0.79 10.08
CA MET A 308 -15.20 -0.22 9.04
C MET A 308 -14.78 -1.61 9.52
N PHE A 309 -13.58 -1.75 10.06
CA PHE A 309 -13.09 -3.04 10.53
C PHE A 309 -13.80 -3.56 11.77
N LYS A 310 -14.38 -2.70 12.61
CA LYS A 310 -15.24 -3.13 13.74
C LYS A 310 -16.42 -3.97 13.28
N GLN A 311 -16.95 -3.77 12.07
CA GLN A 311 -18.04 -4.55 11.50
C GLN A 311 -17.68 -6.05 11.35
N VAL A 312 -16.38 -6.37 11.15
CA VAL A 312 -15.89 -7.76 11.07
C VAL A 312 -16.10 -8.52 12.35
N PHE A 313 -15.99 -7.82 13.49
CA PHE A 313 -15.99 -8.38 14.83
C PHE A 313 -17.29 -8.14 15.60
N ALA A 314 -18.22 -7.39 15.01
CA ALA A 314 -19.55 -7.23 15.59
C ALA A 314 -20.21 -8.63 15.65
N THR A 315 -20.58 -9.06 16.83
CA THR A 315 -21.45 -10.22 17.01
C THR A 315 -22.77 -9.93 16.31
N SER A 316 -23.20 -10.79 15.40
CA SER A 316 -24.56 -10.74 14.91
C SER A 316 -25.46 -10.78 16.13
N ALA A 317 -26.09 -9.64 16.48
CA ALA A 317 -27.17 -9.68 17.42
C ALA A 317 -28.17 -10.70 16.86
N SER A 318 -28.35 -11.79 17.57
CA SER A 318 -29.36 -12.80 17.24
C SER A 318 -30.70 -12.08 17.12
N GLN A 319 -31.19 -12.01 15.87
CA GLN A 319 -32.59 -11.66 15.60
C GLN A 319 -33.48 -12.78 16.12
#